data_d209d8375bb99d023d206a0d02186f92
#
_entry.id   d209d8375bb99d023d206a0d02186f92
#
_cell.length_a   1.000
_cell.length_b   1.000
_cell.length_c   1.000
_cell.angle_alpha   90.00
_cell.angle_beta   90.00
_cell.angle_gamma   90.00
#
_symmetry.space_group_name_H-M   'P 1'
#
loop_
_entity.id
_entity.type
_entity.pdbx_description
1 polymer ?
#
loop_
_entity_poly.entity_id
_entity_poly.type
_entity_poly.pdbx_seq_one_letter_code
_entity_poly.pdbx_strand_id
1 'polypeptide(L)'
;VIIVTTKRGKSGAAKVQYSGSASVQQIAKSYEMLDASGFMRATNDYTREQWMRTNGVGIYGGKEATDPSLPALTLPYTDAQIANPANNTNWFDEISRLGFQTSHNLSITGGNDNTKYLV
;
A
#
# COMPACT_ATOMS: atom_id res chain seq x y z
N VAL A 1 29.00 9.60 -25.68
CA VAL A 1 30.24 9.24 -24.96
C VAL A 1 30.03 9.62 -23.50
N ILE A 2 30.19 8.66 -22.57
CA ILE A 2 30.14 8.91 -21.12
C ILE A 2 31.61 8.95 -20.66
N ILE A 3 32.02 10.10 -20.13
CA ILE A 3 33.34 10.28 -19.54
C ILE A 3 33.20 10.23 -18.04
N VAL A 4 33.85 9.25 -17.39
CA VAL A 4 33.87 9.12 -15.95
C VAL A 4 35.22 9.56 -15.43
N THR A 5 35.24 10.60 -14.58
CA THR A 5 36.45 11.10 -13.93
C THR A 5 36.38 10.79 -12.44
N THR A 6 37.33 10.03 -11.93
CA THR A 6 37.43 9.72 -10.49
C THR A 6 38.06 10.87 -9.71
N LYS A 7 37.59 11.08 -8.49
CA LYS A 7 38.24 12.01 -7.56
C LYS A 7 39.60 11.47 -7.13
N ARG A 8 40.59 12.34 -7.05
CA ARG A 8 41.93 11.99 -6.59
C ARG A 8 42.24 12.72 -5.28
N GLY A 9 43.09 12.14 -4.47
CA GLY A 9 43.64 12.81 -3.28
C GLY A 9 44.35 14.12 -3.64
N LYS A 10 44.34 15.06 -2.74
CA LYS A 10 45.04 16.37 -2.85
C LYS A 10 46.22 16.41 -1.89
N SER A 11 47.31 17.11 -2.29
CA SER A 11 48.42 17.39 -1.35
C SER A 11 47.92 18.36 -0.28
N GLY A 12 48.43 18.20 0.93
CA GLY A 12 48.13 19.02 2.09
C GLY A 12 47.78 18.20 3.32
N ALA A 13 47.45 18.89 4.42
CA ALA A 13 47.08 18.26 5.69
C ALA A 13 45.86 17.35 5.51
N ALA A 14 45.81 16.26 6.27
CA ALA A 14 44.69 15.33 6.26
C ALA A 14 43.37 16.06 6.57
N LYS A 15 42.38 15.91 5.69
CA LYS A 15 41.05 16.42 5.89
C LYS A 15 40.08 15.23 5.98
N VAL A 16 39.31 15.22 7.06
CA VAL A 16 38.25 14.24 7.27
C VAL A 16 36.93 14.93 6.95
N GLN A 17 36.15 14.29 6.08
CA GLN A 17 34.83 14.74 5.73
C GLN A 17 33.83 13.62 6.03
N TYR A 18 32.82 13.96 6.83
CA TYR A 18 31.71 13.08 7.14
C TYR A 18 30.43 13.69 6.58
N SER A 19 29.62 12.86 5.93
CA SER A 19 28.27 13.21 5.55
C SER A 19 27.32 12.08 5.93
N GLY A 20 26.24 12.42 6.58
CA GLY A 20 25.20 11.47 6.97
C GLY A 20 23.83 11.97 6.54
N SER A 21 22.98 11.05 6.16
CA SER A 21 21.57 11.31 5.89
C SER A 21 20.71 10.25 6.54
N ALA A 22 19.54 10.65 7.00
CA ALA A 22 18.49 9.78 7.48
C ALA A 22 17.21 10.09 6.72
N SER A 23 16.51 9.07 6.26
CA SER A 23 15.24 9.23 5.57
C SER A 23 14.23 8.22 6.07
N VAL A 24 12.96 8.65 6.07
CA VAL A 24 11.81 7.81 6.33
C VAL A 24 11.03 7.65 5.05
N GLN A 25 10.72 6.42 4.70
CA GLN A 25 9.96 6.09 3.51
C GLN A 25 8.61 5.53 3.94
N GLN A 26 7.56 6.06 3.35
CA GLN A 26 6.21 5.54 3.51
C GLN A 26 5.51 5.47 2.15
N ILE A 27 4.50 4.64 2.07
CA ILE A 27 3.68 4.55 0.87
C ILE A 27 2.91 5.87 0.75
N ALA A 28 3.11 6.60 -0.36
CA ALA A 28 2.51 7.91 -0.58
C ALA A 28 1.00 7.82 -0.80
N LYS A 29 0.51 6.73 -1.40
CA LYS A 29 -0.91 6.49 -1.68
C LYS A 29 -1.17 4.99 -1.70
N SER A 30 -2.18 4.56 -0.97
CA SER A 30 -2.72 3.20 -1.01
C SER A 30 -4.05 3.18 -1.74
N TYR A 31 -4.46 2.01 -2.18
CA TYR A 31 -5.84 1.80 -2.63
C TYR A 31 -6.77 1.80 -1.43
N GLU A 32 -7.92 2.48 -1.56
CA GLU A 32 -9.01 2.34 -0.61
C GLU A 32 -9.64 0.97 -0.81
N MET A 33 -9.49 0.12 0.18
CA MET A 33 -10.09 -1.21 0.20
C MET A 33 -11.36 -1.17 1.03
N LEU A 34 -12.31 -2.02 0.69
CA LEU A 34 -13.51 -2.18 1.52
C LEU A 34 -13.10 -2.70 2.90
N ASP A 35 -13.63 -2.09 3.92
CA ASP A 35 -13.63 -2.64 5.27
C ASP A 35 -14.59 -3.84 5.39
N ALA A 36 -14.64 -4.48 6.54
CA ALA A 36 -15.49 -5.65 6.76
C ALA A 36 -16.97 -5.33 6.51
N SER A 37 -17.45 -4.18 6.96
CA SER A 37 -18.83 -3.73 6.71
C SER A 37 -19.12 -3.51 5.24
N GLY A 38 -18.20 -2.84 4.54
CA GLY A 38 -18.30 -2.60 3.10
C GLY A 38 -18.29 -3.89 2.28
N PHE A 39 -17.42 -4.83 2.65
CA PHE A 39 -17.38 -6.16 2.02
C PHE A 39 -18.70 -6.93 2.21
N MET A 40 -19.23 -6.95 3.45
CA MET A 40 -20.50 -7.63 3.75
C MET A 40 -21.66 -7.02 2.98
N ARG A 41 -21.73 -5.68 2.87
CA ARG A 41 -22.76 -4.98 2.04
C ARG A 41 -22.63 -5.34 0.59
N ALA A 42 -21.43 -5.25 0.02
CA ALA A 42 -21.19 -5.59 -1.39
C ALA A 42 -21.55 -7.05 -1.68
N THR A 43 -21.28 -7.97 -0.76
CA THR A 43 -21.66 -9.38 -0.90
C THR A 43 -23.19 -9.56 -0.86
N ASN A 44 -23.89 -8.87 0.03
CA ASN A 44 -25.34 -8.88 0.09
C ASN A 44 -25.96 -8.30 -1.19
N ASP A 45 -25.42 -7.19 -1.69
CA ASP A 45 -25.91 -6.55 -2.92
C ASP A 45 -25.68 -7.45 -4.13
N TYR A 46 -24.52 -8.08 -4.24
CA TYR A 46 -24.25 -9.07 -5.28
C TYR A 46 -25.23 -10.25 -5.20
N THR A 47 -25.51 -10.79 -4.02
CA THR A 47 -26.45 -11.90 -3.82
C THR A 47 -27.87 -11.49 -4.22
N ARG A 48 -28.29 -10.28 -3.83
CA ARG A 48 -29.61 -9.73 -4.22
C ARG A 48 -29.71 -9.58 -5.73
N GLU A 49 -28.67 -9.02 -6.36
CA GLU A 49 -28.61 -8.82 -7.80
C GLU A 49 -28.70 -10.15 -8.56
N GLN A 50 -27.98 -11.17 -8.13
CA GLN A 50 -28.02 -12.51 -8.72
C GLN A 50 -29.40 -13.13 -8.55
N TRP A 51 -30.04 -12.98 -7.39
CA TRP A 51 -31.39 -13.46 -7.15
C TRP A 51 -32.40 -12.77 -8.05
N MET A 52 -32.32 -11.44 -8.19
CA MET A 52 -33.19 -10.67 -9.11
C MET A 52 -33.04 -11.12 -10.56
N ARG A 53 -31.81 -11.29 -10.99
CA ARG A 53 -31.48 -11.73 -12.35
C ARG A 53 -32.01 -13.13 -12.63
N THR A 54 -31.81 -14.06 -11.72
CA THR A 54 -32.23 -15.45 -11.88
C THR A 54 -33.76 -15.60 -11.91
N ASN A 55 -34.46 -14.77 -11.14
CA ASN A 55 -35.94 -14.85 -11.01
C ASN A 55 -36.71 -13.87 -11.91
N GLY A 56 -36.00 -13.05 -12.69
CA GLY A 56 -36.63 -12.08 -13.59
C GLY A 56 -37.32 -10.92 -12.87
N VAL A 57 -36.72 -10.46 -11.76
CA VAL A 57 -37.26 -9.36 -10.93
C VAL A 57 -36.82 -8.01 -11.46
N GLY A 58 -37.68 -7.03 -11.41
CA GLY A 58 -37.40 -5.65 -11.81
C GLY A 58 -36.92 -5.55 -13.25
N ILE A 59 -35.79 -4.93 -13.49
CA ILE A 59 -35.22 -4.72 -14.83
C ILE A 59 -34.87 -6.01 -15.58
N TYR A 60 -34.81 -7.15 -14.89
CA TYR A 60 -34.42 -8.44 -15.47
C TYR A 60 -35.58 -9.26 -15.99
N GLY A 61 -36.81 -8.83 -15.79
CA GLY A 61 -37.98 -9.55 -16.27
C GLY A 61 -39.32 -8.99 -15.84
N GLY A 62 -39.31 -7.85 -15.16
CA GLY A 62 -40.49 -7.08 -14.78
C GLY A 62 -41.33 -7.64 -13.64
N LYS A 63 -40.90 -8.74 -13.00
CA LYS A 63 -41.58 -9.26 -11.80
C LYS A 63 -41.35 -8.35 -10.61
N GLU A 64 -42.36 -8.25 -9.74
CA GLU A 64 -42.22 -7.55 -8.47
C GLU A 64 -41.42 -8.41 -7.47
N ALA A 65 -40.55 -7.77 -6.66
CA ALA A 65 -39.77 -8.48 -5.65
C ALA A 65 -40.62 -9.14 -4.55
N THR A 66 -41.87 -8.70 -4.42
CA THR A 66 -42.87 -9.20 -3.45
C THR A 66 -43.74 -10.32 -4.03
N ASP A 67 -43.51 -10.76 -5.28
CA ASP A 67 -44.29 -11.83 -5.91
C ASP A 67 -44.15 -13.12 -5.08
N PRO A 68 -45.28 -13.68 -4.55
CA PRO A 68 -45.25 -14.86 -3.69
C PRO A 68 -44.79 -16.14 -4.41
N SER A 69 -44.70 -16.15 -5.73
CA SER A 69 -44.17 -17.28 -6.52
C SER A 69 -42.65 -17.36 -6.51
N LEU A 70 -41.97 -16.31 -6.02
CA LEU A 70 -40.52 -16.26 -6.01
C LEU A 70 -39.96 -17.01 -4.80
N PRO A 71 -38.75 -17.62 -4.94
CA PRO A 71 -38.05 -18.17 -3.81
C PRO A 71 -37.63 -17.07 -2.85
N ALA A 72 -37.60 -17.35 -1.55
CA ALA A 72 -37.20 -16.39 -0.57
C ALA A 72 -35.72 -15.96 -0.79
N LEU A 73 -35.48 -14.65 -0.75
CA LEU A 73 -34.11 -14.11 -0.78
C LEU A 73 -33.44 -14.32 0.58
N THR A 74 -32.36 -15.08 0.58
CA THR A 74 -31.52 -15.26 1.77
C THR A 74 -30.22 -14.53 1.57
N LEU A 75 -29.95 -13.52 2.40
CA LEU A 75 -28.70 -12.76 2.38
C LEU A 75 -27.64 -13.41 3.27
N PRO A 76 -26.38 -13.45 2.84
CA PRO A 76 -25.29 -14.02 3.63
C PRO A 76 -25.03 -13.34 4.97
N TYR A 77 -25.27 -12.03 5.05
CA TYR A 77 -25.01 -11.22 6.26
C TYR A 77 -26.25 -10.46 6.70
N THR A 78 -26.46 -10.43 8.02
CA THR A 78 -27.51 -9.64 8.65
C THR A 78 -27.08 -8.19 8.86
N ASP A 79 -28.03 -7.27 9.01
CA ASP A 79 -27.74 -5.87 9.30
C ASP A 79 -26.96 -5.70 10.62
N ALA A 80 -27.20 -6.55 11.63
CA ALA A 80 -26.47 -6.53 12.88
C ALA A 80 -24.98 -6.90 12.70
N GLN A 81 -24.66 -7.88 11.85
CA GLN A 81 -23.29 -8.27 11.51
C GLN A 81 -22.58 -7.17 10.70
N ILE A 82 -23.31 -6.51 9.82
CA ILE A 82 -22.78 -5.39 9.02
C ILE A 82 -22.48 -4.18 9.91
N ALA A 83 -23.37 -3.90 10.89
CA ALA A 83 -23.20 -2.77 11.80
C ALA A 83 -22.03 -2.99 12.79
N ASN A 84 -21.81 -4.25 13.21
CA ASN A 84 -20.77 -4.61 14.17
C ASN A 84 -20.02 -5.86 13.67
N PRO A 85 -19.11 -5.71 12.73
CA PRO A 85 -18.31 -6.83 12.23
C PRO A 85 -17.41 -7.38 13.34
N ALA A 86 -17.37 -8.70 13.48
CA ALA A 86 -16.56 -9.37 14.51
C ALA A 86 -15.06 -9.09 14.35
N ASN A 87 -14.62 -8.89 13.11
CA ASN A 87 -13.23 -8.55 12.75
C ASN A 87 -13.26 -7.50 11.66
N ASN A 88 -12.41 -6.50 11.78
CA ASN A 88 -12.21 -5.46 10.79
C ASN A 88 -10.71 -5.17 10.66
N THR A 89 -10.01 -6.00 9.90
CA THR A 89 -8.55 -5.89 9.70
C THR A 89 -8.28 -5.14 8.41
N ASN A 90 -7.54 -4.04 8.50
CA ASN A 90 -6.97 -3.40 7.33
C ASN A 90 -5.71 -4.16 6.90
N TRP A 91 -5.86 -5.07 5.97
CA TRP A 91 -4.75 -5.91 5.48
C TRP A 91 -3.63 -5.09 4.85
N PHE A 92 -3.93 -3.91 4.33
CA PHE A 92 -2.91 -3.04 3.76
C PHE A 92 -1.99 -2.49 4.86
N ASP A 93 -2.55 -2.10 6.00
CA ASP A 93 -1.77 -1.61 7.14
C ASP A 93 -0.95 -2.75 7.76
N GLU A 94 -1.50 -3.98 7.80
CA GLU A 94 -0.79 -5.15 8.32
C GLU A 94 0.45 -5.53 7.50
N ILE A 95 0.43 -5.34 6.20
CA ILE A 95 1.57 -5.65 5.32
C ILE A 95 2.48 -4.46 5.08
N SER A 96 2.10 -3.26 5.52
CA SER A 96 2.84 -2.03 5.28
C SER A 96 3.60 -1.61 6.52
N ARG A 97 4.77 -1.03 6.33
CA ARG A 97 5.56 -0.45 7.42
C ARG A 97 6.32 0.77 6.94
N LEU A 98 6.66 1.64 7.87
CA LEU A 98 7.60 2.72 7.61
C LEU A 98 8.99 2.13 7.36
N GLY A 99 9.59 2.47 6.23
CA GLY A 99 10.98 2.19 5.92
C GLY A 99 11.87 3.27 6.54
N PHE A 100 12.93 2.87 7.22
CA PHE A 100 13.96 3.78 7.72
C PHE A 100 15.28 3.48 7.01
N GLN A 101 15.89 4.51 6.45
CA GLN A 101 17.17 4.41 5.76
C GLN A 101 18.15 5.42 6.34
N THR A 102 19.36 4.96 6.61
CA THR A 102 20.49 5.83 6.96
C THR A 102 21.62 5.59 5.97
N SER A 103 22.30 6.67 5.62
CA SER A 103 23.51 6.62 4.80
C SER A 103 24.60 7.44 5.48
N HIS A 104 25.77 6.87 5.63
CA HIS A 104 26.91 7.49 6.24
C HIS A 104 28.10 7.37 5.30
N ASN A 105 28.69 8.49 4.94
CA ASN A 105 29.90 8.55 4.12
C ASN A 105 30.99 9.23 4.91
N LEU A 106 32.11 8.56 5.05
CA LEU A 106 33.33 9.09 5.64
C LEU A 106 34.39 9.11 4.56
N SER A 107 35.03 10.25 4.34
CA SER A 107 36.15 10.32 3.43
C SER A 107 37.31 11.02 4.10
N ILE A 108 38.51 10.54 3.86
CA ILE A 108 39.78 11.09 4.36
C ILE A 108 40.64 11.37 3.14
N THR A 109 41.06 12.62 2.99
CA THR A 109 41.94 13.03 1.90
C THR A 109 43.15 13.78 2.44
N GLY A 110 44.30 13.57 1.87
CA GLY A 110 45.54 14.25 2.24
C GLY A 110 46.70 13.73 1.42
N GLY A 111 47.88 14.21 1.75
CA GLY A 111 49.12 13.74 1.14
C GLY A 111 50.21 14.80 1.06
N ASN A 112 51.30 14.43 0.47
CA ASN A 112 52.40 15.32 0.09
C ASN A 112 52.60 15.31 -1.41
N ASP A 113 53.67 15.93 -1.89
CA ASP A 113 53.92 16.01 -3.35
C ASP A 113 54.18 14.64 -3.99
N ASN A 114 54.64 13.67 -3.21
CA ASN A 114 55.01 12.34 -3.69
C ASN A 114 53.85 11.31 -3.49
N THR A 115 53.04 11.50 -2.44
CA THR A 115 51.98 10.55 -2.09
C THR A 115 50.70 11.29 -1.75
N LYS A 116 49.61 10.93 -2.44
CA LYS A 116 48.25 11.48 -2.19
C LYS A 116 47.32 10.33 -1.96
N TYR A 117 46.42 10.48 -0.98
CA TYR A 117 45.42 9.46 -0.67
C TYR A 117 44.02 10.05 -0.58
N LEU A 118 43.06 9.23 -0.93
CA LEU A 118 41.62 9.44 -0.77
C LEU A 118 40.98 8.09 -0.42
N VAL A 119 40.34 8.05 0.74
CA VAL A 119 39.63 6.88 1.24
C VAL A 119 38.19 7.27 1.53
#